data_8e94f45d8d583410d301e56f8c3b260d
#
_entry.id   8e94f45d8d583410d301e56f8c3b260d
#
_cell.length_a   1.000
_cell.length_b   1.000
_cell.length_c   1.000
_cell.angle_alpha   90.00
_cell.angle_beta   90.00
_cell.angle_gamma   90.00
#
_symmetry.space_group_name_H-M   'P 1'
#
loop_
_entity.id
_entity.type
_entity.pdbx_description
1 polymer ?
#
loop_
_entity_poly.entity_id
_entity_poly.type
_entity_poly.pdbx_seq_one_letter_code
_entity_poly.pdbx_strand_id
1 'polypeptide(L)'
;MADKKTVQIIPKMYDFIIWMIRKVDKFPRSQKFVLGDRIETALLDSLTMLVEAQYTRDKLLILHRVNLKLEQIRFLIRISKDLRFLSLKAYEFSAISLNEIGSMLGGWIKTQKR
;
A
#
# COMPACT_ATOMS: atom_id res chain seq x y z
N MET A 1 -5.83 22.32 -1.18
CA MET A 1 -4.42 22.06 -0.88
C MET A 1 -4.32 20.92 0.12
N ALA A 2 -3.42 20.00 -0.10
CA ALA A 2 -3.22 18.88 0.82
C ALA A 2 -2.49 19.38 2.08
N ASP A 3 -2.86 18.88 3.26
CA ASP A 3 -2.14 19.18 4.48
C ASP A 3 -0.82 18.36 4.54
N LYS A 4 -0.05 18.54 5.60
CA LYS A 4 1.23 17.84 5.75
C LYS A 4 1.07 16.33 5.71
N LYS A 5 -0.02 15.79 6.27
CA LYS A 5 -0.24 14.34 6.32
C LYS A 5 -0.51 13.77 4.94
N THR A 6 -1.34 14.46 4.14
CA THR A 6 -1.69 13.98 2.80
C THR A 6 -0.49 14.08 1.85
N VAL A 7 0.36 15.09 2.02
CA VAL A 7 1.57 15.23 1.21
C VAL A 7 2.55 14.09 1.50
N GLN A 8 2.58 13.62 2.74
CA GLN A 8 3.53 12.58 3.16
C GLN A 8 3.14 11.16 2.78
N ILE A 9 1.87 10.92 2.45
CA ILE A 9 1.42 9.56 2.15
C ILE A 9 2.09 9.02 0.87
N ILE A 10 2.29 9.87 -0.13
CA ILE A 10 2.90 9.45 -1.39
C ILE A 10 4.37 9.05 -1.21
N PRO A 11 5.23 9.87 -0.59
CA PRO A 11 6.60 9.43 -0.29
C PRO A 11 6.64 8.17 0.58
N LYS A 12 5.74 8.07 1.55
CA LYS A 12 5.69 6.90 2.43
C LYS A 12 5.32 5.63 1.65
N MET A 13 4.33 5.73 0.77
CA MET A 13 3.94 4.62 -0.10
C MET A 13 5.07 4.26 -1.04
N TYR A 14 5.73 5.25 -1.62
CA TYR A 14 6.87 5.04 -2.52
C TYR A 14 7.96 4.23 -1.83
N ASP A 15 8.37 4.64 -0.63
CA ASP A 15 9.41 3.95 0.11
C ASP A 15 9.02 2.51 0.44
N PHE A 16 7.77 2.31 0.83
CA PHE A 16 7.26 0.97 1.13
C PHE A 16 7.28 0.08 -0.12
N ILE A 17 6.90 0.62 -1.27
CA ILE A 17 6.90 -0.13 -2.52
C ILE A 17 8.31 -0.60 -2.88
N ILE A 18 9.31 0.29 -2.77
CA ILE A 18 10.70 -0.07 -3.05
C ILE A 18 11.15 -1.22 -2.13
N TRP A 19 10.84 -1.10 -0.84
CA TRP A 19 11.17 -2.14 0.12
C TRP A 19 10.48 -3.47 -0.21
N MET A 20 9.19 -3.42 -0.53
CA MET A 20 8.42 -4.63 -0.78
C MET A 20 8.83 -5.33 -2.07
N ILE A 21 9.15 -4.58 -3.13
CA ILE A 21 9.63 -5.16 -4.38
C ILE A 21 10.90 -5.97 -4.13
N ARG A 22 11.81 -5.46 -3.30
CA ARG A 22 13.03 -6.18 -2.94
C ARG A 22 12.75 -7.47 -2.18
N LYS A 23 11.70 -7.48 -1.36
CA LYS A 23 11.27 -8.69 -0.66
C LYS A 23 10.65 -9.71 -1.62
N VAL A 24 9.81 -9.24 -2.55
CA VAL A 24 9.19 -10.09 -3.56
C VAL A 24 10.24 -10.75 -4.44
N ASP A 25 11.35 -10.07 -4.74
CA ASP A 25 12.44 -10.65 -5.53
C ASP A 25 13.01 -11.93 -4.92
N LYS A 26 12.84 -12.11 -3.62
CA LYS A 26 13.33 -13.29 -2.91
C LYS A 26 12.27 -14.38 -2.74
N PHE A 27 11.08 -14.17 -3.25
CA PHE A 27 10.04 -15.20 -3.21
C PHE A 27 10.45 -16.39 -4.07
N PRO A 28 9.96 -17.61 -3.76
CA PRO A 28 10.15 -18.75 -4.65
C PRO A 28 9.66 -18.40 -6.05
N ARG A 29 10.39 -18.87 -7.06
CA ARG A 29 10.09 -18.52 -8.45
C ARG A 29 8.64 -18.81 -8.84
N SER A 30 8.07 -19.91 -8.35
CA SER A 30 6.70 -20.30 -8.65
C SER A 30 5.67 -19.30 -8.11
N GLN A 31 6.01 -18.59 -7.01
CA GLN A 31 5.09 -17.66 -6.36
C GLN A 31 5.42 -16.20 -6.63
N LYS A 32 6.64 -15.93 -7.13
CA LYS A 32 7.03 -14.59 -7.53
C LYS A 32 6.09 -14.03 -8.60
N PHE A 33 5.67 -14.87 -9.52
CA PHE A 33 4.77 -14.48 -10.61
C PHE A 33 3.29 -14.69 -10.29
N VAL A 34 2.95 -15.07 -9.07
CA VAL A 34 1.57 -15.18 -8.60
C VAL A 34 1.33 -14.19 -7.48
N LEU A 35 1.76 -14.52 -6.25
CA LEU A 35 1.60 -13.63 -5.09
C LEU A 35 2.42 -12.35 -5.26
N GLY A 36 3.66 -12.49 -5.71
CA GLY A 36 4.54 -11.33 -5.88
C GLY A 36 3.98 -10.32 -6.85
N ASP A 37 3.53 -10.77 -8.02
CA ASP A 37 2.95 -9.88 -9.03
C ASP A 37 1.70 -9.18 -8.51
N ARG A 38 0.83 -9.89 -7.78
CA ARG A 38 -0.38 -9.30 -7.23
C ARG A 38 -0.07 -8.24 -6.19
N ILE A 39 0.91 -8.49 -5.33
CA ILE A 39 1.33 -7.51 -4.32
C ILE A 39 1.87 -6.27 -5.02
N GLU A 40 2.78 -6.44 -5.98
CA GLU A 40 3.40 -5.33 -6.68
C GLU A 40 2.38 -4.52 -7.47
N THR A 41 1.49 -5.19 -8.21
CA THR A 41 0.47 -4.52 -9.00
C THR A 41 -0.46 -3.71 -8.09
N ALA A 42 -0.91 -4.29 -6.98
CA ALA A 42 -1.81 -3.59 -6.06
C ALA A 42 -1.13 -2.38 -5.42
N LEU A 43 0.15 -2.49 -5.08
CA LEU A 43 0.92 -1.37 -4.52
C LEU A 43 1.12 -0.26 -5.55
N LEU A 44 1.51 -0.62 -6.77
CA LEU A 44 1.72 0.36 -7.83
C LEU A 44 0.42 1.06 -8.20
N ASP A 45 -0.68 0.31 -8.29
CA ASP A 45 -2.00 0.89 -8.54
C ASP A 45 -2.40 1.85 -7.42
N SER A 46 -2.13 1.48 -6.17
CA SER A 46 -2.43 2.35 -5.02
C SER A 46 -1.65 3.66 -5.11
N LEU A 47 -0.38 3.59 -5.47
CA LEU A 47 0.44 4.79 -5.62
C LEU A 47 -0.10 5.70 -6.72
N THR A 48 -0.39 5.14 -7.90
CA THR A 48 -0.89 5.93 -9.01
C THR A 48 -2.25 6.53 -8.71
N MET A 49 -3.10 5.81 -7.98
CA MET A 49 -4.39 6.33 -7.53
C MET A 49 -4.25 7.49 -6.54
N LEU A 50 -3.27 7.42 -5.64
CA LEU A 50 -3.00 8.52 -4.71
C LEU A 50 -2.53 9.77 -5.47
N VAL A 51 -1.69 9.58 -6.48
CA VAL A 51 -1.26 10.69 -7.34
C VAL A 51 -2.48 11.27 -8.08
N GLU A 52 -3.31 10.42 -8.65
CA GLU A 52 -4.53 10.84 -9.33
C GLU A 52 -5.44 11.66 -8.40
N ALA A 53 -5.58 11.22 -7.16
CA ALA A 53 -6.41 11.92 -6.17
C ALA A 53 -5.94 13.35 -5.93
N GLN A 54 -4.63 13.62 -6.00
CA GLN A 54 -4.10 14.97 -5.84
C GLN A 54 -4.60 15.93 -6.90
N TYR A 55 -4.86 15.42 -8.11
CA TYR A 55 -5.27 16.22 -9.25
C TYR A 55 -6.76 16.14 -9.55
N THR A 56 -7.51 15.37 -8.75
CA THR A 56 -8.94 15.18 -8.93
C THR A 56 -9.69 16.06 -7.93
N ARG A 57 -10.73 16.73 -8.41
CA ARG A 57 -11.54 17.61 -7.54
C ARG A 57 -12.29 16.79 -6.49
N ASP A 58 -13.02 15.77 -6.91
CA ASP A 58 -13.80 14.91 -6.01
C ASP A 58 -13.01 13.64 -5.72
N LYS A 59 -12.35 13.63 -4.57
CA LYS A 59 -11.33 12.64 -4.23
C LYS A 59 -11.89 11.41 -3.53
N LEU A 60 -13.06 11.49 -2.92
CA LEU A 60 -13.55 10.45 -2.00
C LEU A 60 -13.57 9.05 -2.61
N LEU A 61 -14.10 8.91 -3.83
CA LEU A 61 -14.20 7.60 -4.46
C LEU A 61 -12.83 6.97 -4.66
N ILE A 62 -11.87 7.77 -5.12
CA ILE A 62 -10.51 7.27 -5.35
C ILE A 62 -9.87 6.85 -4.03
N LEU A 63 -10.00 7.69 -3.01
CA LEU A 63 -9.40 7.40 -1.70
C LEU A 63 -10.00 6.14 -1.07
N HIS A 64 -11.30 5.93 -1.20
CA HIS A 64 -11.92 4.70 -0.71
C HIS A 64 -11.45 3.46 -1.48
N ARG A 65 -11.19 3.59 -2.76
CA ARG A 65 -10.62 2.49 -3.56
C ARG A 65 -9.20 2.15 -3.11
N VAL A 66 -8.40 3.17 -2.79
CA VAL A 66 -7.05 2.94 -2.23
C VAL A 66 -7.16 2.20 -0.91
N ASN A 67 -8.11 2.59 -0.07
CA ASN A 67 -8.31 1.92 1.22
C ASN A 67 -8.63 0.42 1.03
N LEU A 68 -9.48 0.11 0.06
CA LEU A 68 -9.79 -1.29 -0.26
C LEU A 68 -8.55 -2.05 -0.74
N LYS A 69 -7.74 -1.42 -1.59
CA LYS A 69 -6.50 -2.04 -2.05
C LYS A 69 -5.53 -2.29 -0.91
N LEU A 70 -5.43 -1.38 0.06
CA LEU A 70 -4.57 -1.61 1.22
C LEU A 70 -5.01 -2.84 2.01
N GLU A 71 -6.32 -3.06 2.16
CA GLU A 71 -6.82 -4.25 2.82
C GLU A 71 -6.49 -5.52 2.05
N GLN A 72 -6.63 -5.48 0.73
CA GLN A 72 -6.25 -6.61 -0.12
C GLN A 72 -4.75 -6.90 -0.02
N ILE A 73 -3.93 -5.87 -0.02
CA ILE A 73 -2.48 -5.99 0.12
C ILE A 73 -2.12 -6.65 1.45
N ARG A 74 -2.79 -6.26 2.55
CA ARG A 74 -2.56 -6.86 3.86
C ARG A 74 -2.76 -8.37 3.83
N PHE A 75 -3.82 -8.84 3.19
CA PHE A 75 -4.09 -10.27 3.07
C PHE A 75 -3.06 -10.99 2.21
N LEU A 76 -2.68 -10.39 1.08
CA LEU A 76 -1.66 -10.99 0.21
C LEU A 76 -0.32 -11.14 0.92
N ILE A 77 0.07 -10.13 1.69
CA ILE A 77 1.30 -10.17 2.48
C ILE A 77 1.20 -11.21 3.60
N ARG A 78 0.03 -11.30 4.25
CA ARG A 78 -0.19 -12.29 5.30
C ARG A 78 -0.09 -13.72 4.74
N ILE A 79 -0.66 -13.97 3.58
CA ILE A 79 -0.53 -15.26 2.91
C ILE A 79 0.94 -15.57 2.67
N SER A 80 1.70 -14.58 2.18
CA SER A 80 3.13 -14.74 1.92
C SER A 80 3.90 -15.10 3.18
N LYS A 81 3.55 -14.48 4.31
CA LYS A 81 4.16 -14.79 5.61
C LYS A 81 3.79 -16.20 6.05
N ASP A 82 2.52 -16.57 5.94
CA ASP A 82 2.06 -17.89 6.39
C ASP A 82 2.66 -19.01 5.55
N LEU A 83 2.94 -18.75 4.27
CA LEU A 83 3.65 -19.70 3.41
C LEU A 83 5.18 -19.61 3.55
N ARG A 84 5.65 -18.76 4.46
CA ARG A 84 7.08 -18.60 4.79
C ARG A 84 7.91 -18.01 3.65
N PHE A 85 7.29 -17.20 2.78
CA PHE A 85 8.02 -16.44 1.76
C PHE A 85 8.54 -15.13 2.33
N LEU A 86 7.98 -14.68 3.47
CA LEU A 86 8.44 -13.52 4.22
C LEU A 86 8.77 -13.95 5.64
N SER A 87 9.86 -13.42 6.19
CA SER A 87 10.17 -13.62 7.59
C SER A 87 9.14 -12.93 8.48
N LEU A 88 9.01 -13.37 9.73
CA LEU A 88 8.15 -12.69 10.69
C LEU A 88 8.56 -11.23 10.85
N LYS A 89 9.85 -10.95 10.91
CA LYS A 89 10.37 -9.59 11.05
C LYS A 89 9.96 -8.71 9.87
N ALA A 90 10.07 -9.23 8.64
CA ALA A 90 9.65 -8.49 7.45
C ALA A 90 8.13 -8.27 7.46
N TYR A 91 7.37 -9.27 7.87
CA TYR A 91 5.92 -9.14 8.00
C TYR A 91 5.54 -8.05 9.00
N GLU A 92 6.17 -8.03 10.18
CA GLU A 92 5.92 -7.00 11.18
C GLU A 92 6.22 -5.60 10.66
N PHE A 93 7.34 -5.45 9.95
CA PHE A 93 7.68 -4.17 9.33
C PHE A 93 6.60 -3.74 8.34
N SER A 94 6.13 -4.67 7.51
CA SER A 94 5.08 -4.35 6.53
C SER A 94 3.77 -3.95 7.20
N ALA A 95 3.42 -4.64 8.30
CA ALA A 95 2.19 -4.34 9.05
C ALA A 95 2.24 -2.92 9.63
N ILE A 96 3.37 -2.55 10.23
CA ILE A 96 3.57 -1.21 10.79
C ILE A 96 3.49 -0.16 9.68
N SER A 97 4.18 -0.39 8.57
CA SER A 97 4.19 0.56 7.44
C SER A 97 2.79 0.74 6.86
N LEU A 98 2.05 -0.35 6.66
CA LEU A 98 0.69 -0.27 6.11
C LEU A 98 -0.27 0.40 7.10
N ASN A 99 -0.08 0.21 8.41
CA ASN A 99 -0.87 0.91 9.42
C ASN A 99 -0.63 2.42 9.36
N GLU A 100 0.62 2.85 9.20
CA GLU A 100 0.94 4.26 9.07
C GLU A 100 0.33 4.85 7.80
N ILE A 101 0.46 4.14 6.66
CA ILE A 101 -0.13 4.58 5.39
C ILE A 101 -1.65 4.65 5.52
N GLY A 102 -2.26 3.63 6.13
CA GLY A 102 -3.71 3.61 6.36
C GLY A 102 -4.20 4.76 7.23
N SER A 103 -3.42 5.12 8.25
CA SER A 103 -3.73 6.25 9.11
C SER A 103 -3.67 7.57 8.34
N MET A 104 -2.65 7.76 7.51
CA MET A 104 -2.54 8.95 6.66
C MET A 104 -3.70 9.02 5.67
N LEU A 105 -4.07 7.89 5.07
CA LEU A 105 -5.19 7.83 4.14
C LEU A 105 -6.50 8.19 4.84
N GLY A 106 -6.72 7.64 6.03
CA GLY A 106 -7.91 7.95 6.83
C GLY A 106 -8.01 9.43 7.15
N GLY A 107 -6.89 10.06 7.48
CA GLY A 107 -6.83 11.51 7.72
C GLY A 107 -7.21 12.29 6.47
N TRP A 108 -6.71 11.89 5.32
CA TRP A 108 -7.04 12.53 4.05
C TRP A 108 -8.53 12.39 3.73
N ILE A 109 -9.09 11.18 3.90
CA ILE A 109 -10.52 10.94 3.70
C ILE A 109 -11.34 11.86 4.58
N LYS A 110 -10.98 12.00 5.85
CA LYS A 110 -11.72 12.87 6.78
C LYS A 110 -11.78 14.32 6.29
N THR A 111 -10.70 14.83 5.70
CA THR A 111 -10.70 16.22 5.21
C THR A 111 -11.64 16.44 4.04
N GLN A 112 -12.04 15.37 3.35
CA GLN A 112 -12.92 15.44 2.19
C GLN A 112 -14.40 15.32 2.53
N LYS A 113 -14.74 14.96 3.76
CA LYS A 113 -16.12 14.70 4.18
C LYS A 113 -16.85 15.92 4.73
N ARG A 114 -16.33 17.09 4.53
CA ARG A 114 -16.98 18.32 5.01
C ARG A 114 -18.09 18.77 4.10
#